data_d4042473e67d4e5fa03f7a43a0826c59
#
_entry.id   d4042473e67d4e5fa03f7a43a0826c59
#
_cell.length_a   1.000
_cell.length_b   1.000
_cell.length_c   1.000
_cell.angle_alpha   90.00
_cell.angle_beta   90.00
_cell.angle_gamma   90.00
#
_symmetry.space_group_name_H-M   'P 1'
#
loop_
_entity.id
_entity.type
_entity.pdbx_description
1 polymer ?
#
loop_
_entity_poly.entity_id
_entity_poly.type
_entity_poly.pdbx_seq_one_letter_code
_entity_poly.pdbx_strand_id
1 'polypeptide(L)'
;LFLKTELKNNFKAVQNSLGFRSLKMPLLLFSEHHLSHAAAAFYPSPYKESVILCMDGVGEWATTSAWIGKGKDIKPLWQISFPHSLGLLYSAFTYYCGFKVNSGEYKLMGLAPYGEPRYVDKIKDNLIDIKEDGTFHLDISYFKYHRGFRMTGRKFHKLFGMPPRKGETELTQFHMDLASSIQVVTEEIVLK
;
A
#
# COMPACT_ATOMS: atom_id res chain seq x y z
N LEU A 1 22.07 9.23 -0.14
CA LEU A 1 23.28 9.83 0.46
C LEU A 1 23.06 10.13 1.95
N PHE A 2 21.95 10.77 2.30
CA PHE A 2 21.61 11.18 3.67
C PHE A 2 21.58 10.00 4.65
N LEU A 3 20.81 8.95 4.35
CA LEU A 3 20.67 7.75 5.20
C LEU A 3 22.02 7.08 5.50
N LYS A 4 22.90 6.97 4.49
CA LYS A 4 24.24 6.37 4.68
C LYS A 4 25.09 7.20 5.64
N THR A 5 24.99 8.52 5.60
CA THR A 5 25.73 9.43 6.50
C THR A 5 25.18 9.33 7.92
N GLU A 6 23.85 9.31 8.07
CA GLU A 6 23.19 9.18 9.37
C GLU A 6 23.53 7.85 10.06
N LEU A 7 23.47 6.73 9.32
CA LEU A 7 23.87 5.41 9.83
C LEU A 7 25.33 5.40 10.28
N LYS A 8 26.26 6.05 9.54
CA LYS A 8 27.66 6.17 9.95
C LYS A 8 27.82 6.97 11.24
N ASN A 9 27.08 8.06 11.38
CA ASN A 9 27.14 8.90 12.58
C ASN A 9 26.57 8.16 13.80
N ASN A 10 25.44 7.47 13.65
CA ASN A 10 24.85 6.67 14.71
C ASN A 10 25.77 5.51 15.12
N PHE A 11 26.39 4.82 14.16
CA PHE A 11 27.35 3.77 14.46
C PHE A 11 28.56 4.30 15.29
N LYS A 12 29.10 5.46 14.89
CA LYS A 12 30.20 6.10 15.66
C LYS A 12 29.75 6.52 17.07
N ALA A 13 28.54 7.05 17.21
CA ALA A 13 27.98 7.44 18.51
C ALA A 13 27.83 6.23 19.44
N VAL A 14 27.32 5.11 18.96
CA VAL A 14 27.21 3.86 19.71
C VAL A 14 28.59 3.29 20.04
N GLN A 15 29.52 3.30 19.10
CA GLN A 15 30.91 2.87 19.32
C GLN A 15 31.54 3.64 20.46
N ASN A 16 31.41 4.95 20.48
CA ASN A 16 31.98 5.82 21.53
C ASN A 16 31.32 5.56 22.88
N SER A 17 29.96 5.37 22.91
CA SER A 17 29.21 5.10 24.15
C SER A 17 29.60 3.76 24.80
N LEU A 18 29.97 2.78 23.99
CA LEU A 18 30.39 1.44 24.44
C LEU A 18 31.89 1.34 24.72
N GLY A 19 32.68 2.45 24.56
CA GLY A 19 34.11 2.50 24.85
C GLY A 19 34.99 1.78 23.82
N PHE A 20 34.48 1.42 22.66
CA PHE A 20 35.28 0.79 21.61
C PHE A 20 36.08 1.84 20.84
N ARG A 21 37.41 1.75 20.86
CA ARG A 21 38.31 2.72 20.22
C ARG A 21 38.44 2.59 18.70
N SER A 22 38.13 1.45 18.10
CA SER A 22 38.23 1.26 16.65
C SER A 22 37.48 0.04 16.15
N LEU A 23 36.15 0.14 16.03
CA LEU A 23 35.37 -0.84 15.25
C LEU A 23 35.28 -0.36 13.80
N LYS A 24 35.70 -1.22 12.89
CA LYS A 24 35.51 -0.95 11.46
C LYS A 24 33.98 -1.03 11.15
N MET A 25 33.48 0.02 10.53
CA MET A 25 32.08 0.01 10.09
C MET A 25 31.85 -1.17 9.12
N PRO A 26 30.80 -1.99 9.33
CA PRO A 26 30.47 -3.07 8.42
C PRO A 26 30.10 -2.54 7.03
N LEU A 27 30.18 -3.40 6.02
CA LEU A 27 29.71 -3.08 4.69
C LEU A 27 28.19 -2.85 4.73
N LEU A 28 27.75 -1.68 4.27
CA LEU A 28 26.34 -1.36 4.12
C LEU A 28 25.88 -1.77 2.73
N LEU A 29 24.95 -2.71 2.69
CA LEU A 29 24.28 -3.15 1.49
C LEU A 29 22.84 -2.61 1.52
N PHE A 30 22.33 -2.25 0.36
CA PHE A 30 20.98 -1.76 0.17
C PHE A 30 20.29 -2.66 -0.85
N SER A 31 19.05 -2.98 -0.60
CA SER A 31 18.19 -3.75 -1.48
C SER A 31 16.98 -2.89 -1.85
N GLU A 32 16.42 -3.09 -3.03
CA GLU A 32 15.15 -2.49 -3.42
C GLU A 32 14.02 -2.95 -2.49
N HIS A 33 13.06 -2.07 -2.23
CA HIS A 33 11.97 -2.30 -1.28
C HIS A 33 11.15 -3.55 -1.62
N HIS A 34 10.61 -3.62 -2.83
CA HIS A 34 9.80 -4.77 -3.27
C HIS A 34 10.61 -6.06 -3.44
N LEU A 35 11.90 -5.95 -3.81
CA LEU A 35 12.79 -7.13 -3.81
C LEU A 35 12.96 -7.66 -2.38
N SER A 36 13.06 -6.79 -1.39
CA SER A 36 13.15 -7.21 0.02
C SER A 36 11.88 -7.91 0.49
N HIS A 37 10.70 -7.41 0.10
CA HIS A 37 9.42 -8.08 0.35
C HIS A 37 9.34 -9.45 -0.33
N ALA A 38 9.69 -9.52 -1.61
CA ALA A 38 9.69 -10.77 -2.36
C ALA A 38 10.63 -11.81 -1.74
N ALA A 39 11.83 -11.40 -1.34
CA ALA A 39 12.80 -12.26 -0.66
C ALA A 39 12.31 -12.75 0.70
N ALA A 40 11.70 -11.86 1.49
CA ALA A 40 11.14 -12.19 2.81
C ALA A 40 9.96 -13.18 2.72
N ALA A 41 9.21 -13.17 1.63
CA ALA A 41 8.12 -14.10 1.39
C ALA A 41 8.63 -15.44 0.83
N PHE A 42 9.52 -15.40 -0.16
CA PHE A 42 9.92 -16.58 -0.92
C PHE A 42 10.90 -17.48 -0.17
N TYR A 43 11.99 -16.93 0.37
CA TYR A 43 13.06 -17.77 0.95
C TYR A 43 12.65 -18.59 2.18
N PRO A 44 11.79 -18.14 3.09
CA PRO A 44 11.29 -18.96 4.18
C PRO A 44 10.12 -19.87 3.77
N SER A 45 9.57 -19.73 2.56
CA SER A 45 8.47 -20.57 2.07
C SER A 45 8.91 -21.98 1.75
N PRO A 46 7.99 -22.97 1.76
CA PRO A 46 8.32 -24.34 1.38
C PRO A 46 8.46 -24.56 -0.14
N TYR A 47 8.18 -23.52 -0.94
CA TYR A 47 8.13 -23.65 -2.40
C TYR A 47 9.51 -23.49 -3.04
N LYS A 48 9.85 -24.39 -3.96
CA LYS A 48 11.08 -24.28 -4.76
C LYS A 48 10.93 -23.32 -5.94
N GLU A 49 9.72 -23.10 -6.38
CA GLU A 49 9.33 -22.18 -7.45
C GLU A 49 7.95 -21.62 -7.15
N SER A 50 7.79 -20.31 -7.25
CA SER A 50 6.49 -19.63 -7.05
C SER A 50 6.47 -18.25 -7.69
N VAL A 51 5.27 -17.79 -8.01
CA VAL A 51 5.01 -16.35 -8.22
C VAL A 51 4.90 -15.67 -6.86
N ILE A 52 5.42 -14.46 -6.77
CA ILE A 52 5.38 -13.65 -5.56
C ILE A 52 4.74 -12.31 -5.93
N LEU A 53 3.68 -11.96 -5.23
CA LEU A 53 2.99 -10.69 -5.40
C LEU A 53 3.30 -9.78 -4.22
N CYS A 54 3.81 -8.58 -4.52
CA CYS A 54 4.05 -7.53 -3.53
C CYS A 54 3.07 -6.39 -3.76
N MET A 55 2.32 -6.01 -2.73
CA MET A 55 1.41 -4.87 -2.74
C MET A 55 1.68 -3.97 -1.56
N ASP A 56 1.84 -2.68 -1.82
CA ASP A 56 2.23 -1.69 -0.84
C ASP A 56 1.43 -0.39 -1.03
N GLY A 57 1.53 0.52 -0.08
CA GLY A 57 1.12 1.90 -0.29
C GLY A 57 2.02 2.55 -1.33
N VAL A 58 3.28 2.74 -0.98
CA VAL A 58 4.39 3.13 -1.88
C VAL A 58 5.69 2.58 -1.31
N GLY A 59 6.32 1.64 -2.01
CA GLY A 59 7.64 1.12 -1.70
C GLY A 59 8.69 1.74 -2.62
N GLU A 60 9.30 2.85 -2.22
CA GLU A 60 10.11 3.71 -3.08
C GLU A 60 9.28 4.32 -4.22
N TRP A 61 9.15 3.65 -5.37
CA TRP A 61 8.27 4.04 -6.48
C TRP A 61 7.26 2.96 -6.86
N ALA A 62 7.62 1.68 -6.65
CA ALA A 62 6.72 0.56 -6.89
C ALA A 62 5.59 0.56 -5.84
N THR A 63 4.39 0.23 -6.28
CA THR A 63 3.19 0.12 -5.43
C THR A 63 2.61 -1.29 -5.48
N THR A 64 2.79 -1.96 -6.62
CA THR A 64 2.46 -3.37 -6.83
C THR A 64 3.50 -3.96 -7.75
N SER A 65 3.98 -5.16 -7.47
CA SER A 65 4.91 -5.87 -8.36
C SER A 65 4.74 -7.38 -8.27
N ALA A 66 4.94 -8.06 -9.38
CA ALA A 66 4.99 -9.50 -9.44
C ALA A 66 6.41 -9.97 -9.75
N TRP A 67 6.80 -11.06 -9.12
CA TRP A 67 8.12 -11.67 -9.21
C TRP A 67 7.99 -13.16 -9.41
N ILE A 68 9.02 -13.78 -9.96
CA ILE A 68 9.17 -15.23 -9.96
C ILE A 68 10.38 -15.62 -9.12
N GLY A 69 10.14 -16.49 -8.13
CA GLY A 69 11.19 -17.12 -7.33
C GLY A 69 11.47 -18.54 -7.82
N LYS A 70 12.75 -18.89 -8.01
CA LYS A 70 13.17 -20.24 -8.39
C LYS A 70 14.51 -20.58 -7.75
N GLY A 71 14.50 -21.53 -6.80
CA GLY A 71 15.69 -21.92 -6.05
C GLY A 71 16.27 -20.75 -5.25
N LYS A 72 17.37 -20.16 -5.71
CA LYS A 72 18.01 -18.98 -5.06
C LYS A 72 17.77 -17.68 -5.80
N ASP A 73 17.11 -17.72 -6.97
CA ASP A 73 16.92 -16.57 -7.83
C ASP A 73 15.51 -15.99 -7.63
N ILE A 74 15.43 -14.68 -7.60
CA ILE A 74 14.18 -13.91 -7.64
C ILE A 74 14.31 -12.90 -8.78
N LYS A 75 13.34 -12.90 -9.70
CA LYS A 75 13.32 -12.01 -10.87
C LYS A 75 12.00 -11.25 -10.96
N PRO A 76 12.03 -9.93 -11.27
CA PRO A 76 10.81 -9.17 -11.48
C PRO A 76 10.14 -9.61 -12.79
N LEU A 77 8.81 -9.64 -12.79
CA LEU A 77 7.97 -9.85 -13.98
C LEU A 77 7.42 -8.53 -14.47
N TRP A 78 6.75 -7.80 -13.59
CA TRP A 78 6.18 -6.47 -13.87
C TRP A 78 6.00 -5.68 -12.58
N GLN A 79 5.75 -4.37 -12.72
CA GLN A 79 5.40 -3.50 -11.61
C GLN A 79 4.44 -2.39 -12.02
N ILE A 80 3.64 -1.94 -11.06
CA ILE A 80 2.85 -0.72 -11.11
C ILE A 80 3.55 0.29 -10.19
N SER A 81 3.66 1.54 -10.64
CA SER A 81 4.36 2.58 -9.91
C SER A 81 3.39 3.68 -9.45
N PHE A 82 3.83 4.43 -8.44
CA PHE A 82 3.15 5.64 -7.99
C PHE A 82 2.82 6.56 -9.20
N PRO A 83 1.63 7.17 -9.26
CA PRO A 83 0.62 7.28 -8.19
C PRO A 83 -0.47 6.20 -8.17
N HIS A 84 -0.36 5.17 -9.03
CA HIS A 84 -1.34 4.09 -9.11
C HIS A 84 -1.01 3.05 -8.03
N SER A 85 -1.80 2.98 -6.98
CA SER A 85 -1.57 2.12 -5.82
C SER A 85 -2.89 1.59 -5.27
N LEU A 86 -3.00 0.27 -5.14
CA LEU A 86 -4.12 -0.37 -4.48
C LEU A 86 -4.15 -0.05 -2.98
N GLY A 87 -2.99 -0.04 -2.34
CA GLY A 87 -2.86 0.35 -0.93
C GLY A 87 -3.31 1.79 -0.68
N LEU A 88 -2.89 2.75 -1.53
CA LEU A 88 -3.36 4.15 -1.41
C LEU A 88 -4.84 4.31 -1.76
N LEU A 89 -5.38 3.53 -2.69
CA LEU A 89 -6.81 3.49 -2.96
C LEU A 89 -7.58 3.03 -1.70
N TYR A 90 -7.17 1.93 -1.08
CA TYR A 90 -7.77 1.43 0.16
C TYR A 90 -7.64 2.46 1.30
N SER A 91 -6.48 3.08 1.44
CA SER A 91 -6.24 4.17 2.40
C SER A 91 -7.10 5.41 2.12
N ALA A 92 -7.45 5.70 0.87
CA ALA A 92 -8.36 6.80 0.53
C ALA A 92 -9.78 6.53 1.06
N PHE A 93 -10.28 5.30 0.98
CA PHE A 93 -11.54 4.89 1.59
C PHE A 93 -11.45 4.85 3.12
N THR A 94 -10.33 4.40 3.68
CA THR A 94 -10.03 4.47 5.11
C THR A 94 -10.17 5.90 5.64
N TYR A 95 -9.50 6.85 4.97
CA TYR A 95 -9.61 8.28 5.27
C TYR A 95 -11.05 8.79 5.12
N TYR A 96 -11.72 8.42 4.03
CA TYR A 96 -13.08 8.90 3.73
C TYR A 96 -14.11 8.40 4.75
N CYS A 97 -13.94 7.17 5.26
CA CYS A 97 -14.72 6.63 6.36
C CYS A 97 -14.29 7.16 7.75
N GLY A 98 -13.36 8.13 7.81
CA GLY A 98 -12.96 8.82 9.03
C GLY A 98 -12.01 8.03 9.92
N PHE A 99 -11.32 7.04 9.38
CA PHE A 99 -10.26 6.31 10.07
C PHE A 99 -8.89 6.91 9.77
N LYS A 100 -7.93 6.68 10.67
CA LYS A 100 -6.57 7.18 10.52
C LYS A 100 -5.80 6.31 9.50
N VAL A 101 -5.30 6.93 8.44
CA VAL A 101 -4.43 6.27 7.44
C VAL A 101 -3.16 5.71 8.09
N ASN A 102 -2.66 4.61 7.57
CA ASN A 102 -1.52 3.81 8.05
C ASN A 102 -1.74 3.11 9.42
N SER A 103 -2.94 3.19 9.96
CA SER A 103 -3.27 2.50 11.21
C SER A 103 -4.76 2.20 11.37
N GLY A 104 -5.57 2.47 10.37
CA GLY A 104 -7.02 2.27 10.41
C GLY A 104 -7.57 1.45 9.26
N GLU A 105 -6.73 0.96 8.35
CA GLU A 105 -7.13 0.11 7.24
C GLU A 105 -7.79 -1.18 7.71
N TYR A 106 -7.28 -1.78 8.80
CA TYR A 106 -7.90 -2.96 9.41
C TYR A 106 -9.30 -2.68 9.98
N LYS A 107 -9.57 -1.42 10.41
CA LYS A 107 -10.92 -1.02 10.87
C LYS A 107 -11.89 -0.94 9.70
N LEU A 108 -11.44 -0.44 8.54
CA LEU A 108 -12.23 -0.45 7.32
C LEU A 108 -12.52 -1.88 6.86
N MET A 109 -11.51 -2.75 6.89
CA MET A 109 -11.67 -4.19 6.60
C MET A 109 -12.67 -4.85 7.56
N GLY A 110 -12.55 -4.57 8.87
CA GLY A 110 -13.48 -5.08 9.88
C GLY A 110 -14.90 -4.50 9.76
N LEU A 111 -15.08 -3.35 9.09
CA LEU A 111 -16.38 -2.74 8.81
C LEU A 111 -17.08 -3.36 7.59
N ALA A 112 -16.32 -3.88 6.63
CA ALA A 112 -16.84 -4.40 5.37
C ALA A 112 -17.92 -5.49 5.51
N PRO A 113 -17.85 -6.46 6.44
CA PRO A 113 -18.89 -7.48 6.61
C PRO A 113 -20.26 -6.95 7.05
N TYR A 114 -20.35 -5.72 7.53
CA TYR A 114 -21.61 -5.09 7.97
C TYR A 114 -22.31 -4.30 6.85
N GLY A 115 -21.69 -4.20 5.66
CA GLY A 115 -22.21 -3.47 4.51
C GLY A 115 -22.57 -4.37 3.35
N GLU A 116 -23.25 -3.78 2.37
CA GLU A 116 -23.51 -4.37 1.06
C GLU A 116 -22.61 -3.70 0.00
N PRO A 117 -22.09 -4.42 -1.01
CA PRO A 117 -21.16 -3.87 -2.00
C PRO A 117 -21.84 -3.02 -3.08
N ARG A 118 -22.65 -2.04 -2.68
CA ARG A 118 -23.52 -1.22 -3.56
C ARG A 118 -22.75 -0.23 -4.45
N TYR A 119 -21.48 0.03 -4.14
CA TYR A 119 -20.67 1.04 -4.82
C TYR A 119 -19.57 0.43 -5.70
N VAL A 120 -19.54 -0.89 -5.92
CA VAL A 120 -18.52 -1.58 -6.72
C VAL A 120 -18.44 -1.00 -8.13
N ASP A 121 -19.58 -0.94 -8.86
CA ASP A 121 -19.60 -0.39 -10.23
C ASP A 121 -19.19 1.08 -10.23
N LYS A 122 -19.67 1.86 -9.26
CA LYS A 122 -19.30 3.28 -9.14
C LYS A 122 -17.79 3.47 -8.93
N ILE A 123 -17.13 2.59 -8.18
CA ILE A 123 -15.68 2.58 -7.97
C ILE A 123 -14.99 2.21 -9.29
N LYS A 124 -15.40 1.13 -9.92
CA LYS A 124 -14.80 0.62 -11.17
C LYS A 124 -14.98 1.60 -12.33
N ASP A 125 -16.15 2.18 -12.50
CA ASP A 125 -16.43 3.11 -13.60
C ASP A 125 -15.73 4.48 -13.46
N ASN A 126 -15.34 4.87 -12.25
CA ASN A 126 -14.85 6.24 -12.01
C ASN A 126 -13.44 6.32 -11.42
N LEU A 127 -13.06 5.38 -10.56
CA LEU A 127 -11.82 5.52 -9.77
C LEU A 127 -10.68 4.65 -10.26
N ILE A 128 -11.00 3.49 -10.86
CA ILE A 128 -10.01 2.49 -11.21
C ILE A 128 -10.39 1.74 -12.48
N ASP A 129 -9.47 1.62 -13.39
CA ASP A 129 -9.54 0.80 -14.59
C ASP A 129 -8.74 -0.48 -14.37
N ILE A 130 -9.41 -1.63 -14.25
CA ILE A 130 -8.81 -2.94 -13.97
C ILE A 130 -8.69 -3.71 -15.29
N LYS A 131 -7.46 -4.13 -15.63
CA LYS A 131 -7.18 -4.90 -16.84
C LYS A 131 -7.43 -6.40 -16.62
N GLU A 132 -7.45 -7.15 -17.72
CA GLU A 132 -7.65 -8.61 -17.68
C GLU A 132 -6.55 -9.37 -16.94
N ASP A 133 -5.33 -8.83 -16.95
CA ASP A 133 -4.16 -9.39 -16.29
C ASP A 133 -4.01 -8.97 -14.81
N GLY A 134 -5.02 -8.32 -14.24
CA GLY A 134 -5.01 -7.80 -12.86
C GLY A 134 -4.26 -6.50 -12.68
N THR A 135 -3.58 -5.98 -13.69
CA THR A 135 -3.01 -4.63 -13.61
C THR A 135 -4.10 -3.58 -13.62
N PHE A 136 -3.82 -2.41 -13.07
CA PHE A 136 -4.83 -1.37 -12.93
C PHE A 136 -4.26 0.04 -13.06
N HIS A 137 -5.16 0.99 -13.36
CA HIS A 137 -4.89 2.42 -13.38
C HIS A 137 -5.93 3.18 -12.57
N LEU A 138 -5.49 4.13 -11.72
CA LEU A 138 -6.39 5.01 -10.98
C LEU A 138 -6.63 6.31 -11.73
N ASP A 139 -7.86 6.83 -11.75
CA ASP A 139 -8.10 8.23 -12.12
C ASP A 139 -7.67 9.16 -10.97
N ILE A 140 -6.44 9.66 -11.08
CA ILE A 140 -5.79 10.48 -10.05
C ILE A 140 -6.53 11.80 -9.78
N SER A 141 -7.42 12.24 -10.67
CA SER A 141 -8.20 13.47 -10.48
C SER A 141 -9.13 13.43 -9.26
N TYR A 142 -9.49 12.24 -8.78
CA TYR A 142 -10.30 12.05 -7.58
C TYR A 142 -9.50 12.16 -6.28
N PHE A 143 -8.19 11.96 -6.33
CA PHE A 143 -7.31 11.83 -5.17
C PHE A 143 -6.45 13.07 -4.96
N LYS A 144 -5.91 13.23 -3.74
CA LYS A 144 -5.05 14.35 -3.36
C LYS A 144 -3.73 13.92 -2.70
N TYR A 145 -3.52 12.64 -2.45
CA TYR A 145 -2.32 12.12 -1.79
C TYR A 145 -1.02 12.41 -2.56
N HIS A 146 -1.10 12.63 -3.87
CA HIS A 146 0.04 13.00 -4.71
C HIS A 146 0.43 14.49 -4.61
N ARG A 147 -0.37 15.32 -3.91
CA ARG A 147 -0.15 16.77 -3.80
C ARG A 147 -0.24 17.32 -2.38
N GLY A 148 -0.48 16.47 -1.36
CA GLY A 148 -0.62 16.93 0.02
C GLY A 148 -1.12 15.85 0.98
N PHE A 149 -1.51 16.29 2.19
CA PHE A 149 -1.88 15.41 3.29
C PHE A 149 -3.32 14.86 3.26
N ARG A 150 -4.11 15.22 2.27
CA ARG A 150 -5.48 14.69 2.11
C ARG A 150 -5.47 13.54 1.12
N MET A 151 -6.23 12.49 1.42
CA MET A 151 -6.32 11.33 0.52
C MET A 151 -7.29 11.58 -0.63
N THR A 152 -8.45 12.22 -0.38
CA THR A 152 -9.54 12.43 -1.34
C THR A 152 -9.76 13.88 -1.70
N GLY A 153 -10.25 14.13 -2.93
CA GLY A 153 -10.57 15.45 -3.45
C GLY A 153 -12.09 15.71 -3.52
N ARG A 154 -12.47 16.94 -3.92
CA ARG A 154 -13.87 17.32 -4.10
C ARG A 154 -14.62 16.44 -5.10
N LYS A 155 -13.94 15.98 -6.16
CA LYS A 155 -14.50 15.09 -7.18
C LYS A 155 -14.93 13.75 -6.56
N PHE A 156 -14.10 13.19 -5.67
CA PHE A 156 -14.41 12.00 -4.89
C PHE A 156 -15.63 12.19 -3.98
N HIS A 157 -15.67 13.32 -3.25
CA HIS A 157 -16.80 13.63 -2.36
C HIS A 157 -18.11 13.80 -3.14
N LYS A 158 -18.05 14.43 -4.32
CA LYS A 158 -19.21 14.58 -5.20
C LYS A 158 -19.68 13.24 -5.76
N LEU A 159 -18.76 12.35 -6.09
CA LEU A 159 -19.09 11.00 -6.60
C LEU A 159 -19.93 10.20 -5.61
N PHE A 160 -19.58 10.25 -4.31
CA PHE A 160 -20.29 9.53 -3.26
C PHE A 160 -21.37 10.38 -2.55
N GLY A 161 -21.50 11.65 -2.88
CA GLY A 161 -22.57 12.53 -2.41
C GLY A 161 -22.38 13.08 -1.00
N MET A 162 -21.26 12.77 -0.30
CA MET A 162 -21.00 13.20 1.07
C MET A 162 -19.54 13.67 1.25
N PRO A 163 -19.24 14.51 2.24
CA PRO A 163 -17.86 14.79 2.64
C PRO A 163 -17.28 13.59 3.42
N PRO A 164 -15.94 13.53 3.61
CA PRO A 164 -15.33 12.56 4.49
C PRO A 164 -15.92 12.63 5.90
N ARG A 165 -16.16 11.47 6.51
CA ARG A 165 -16.60 11.37 7.91
C ARG A 165 -15.52 11.98 8.84
N LYS A 166 -15.94 12.76 9.81
CA LYS A 166 -15.06 13.20 10.90
C LYS A 166 -14.82 12.01 11.83
N GLY A 167 -13.59 11.86 12.31
CA GLY A 167 -13.28 10.84 13.32
C GLY A 167 -14.23 10.91 14.51
N GLU A 168 -14.48 9.78 15.15
CA GLU A 168 -15.33 9.62 16.35
C GLU A 168 -16.82 10.00 16.16
N THR A 169 -17.27 10.32 14.94
CA THR A 169 -18.72 10.43 14.67
C THR A 169 -19.32 9.06 14.35
N GLU A 170 -20.65 8.96 14.32
CA GLU A 170 -21.37 7.71 14.05
C GLU A 170 -21.03 7.12 12.68
N LEU A 171 -20.85 5.81 12.63
CA LEU A 171 -20.76 5.03 11.40
C LEU A 171 -22.17 4.67 10.95
N THR A 172 -22.50 5.03 9.70
CA THR A 172 -23.82 4.72 9.12
C THR A 172 -23.71 3.59 8.09
N GLN A 173 -24.84 3.07 7.63
CA GLN A 173 -24.89 2.05 6.60
C GLN A 173 -24.10 2.46 5.34
N PHE A 174 -24.12 3.74 4.98
CA PHE A 174 -23.31 4.28 3.88
C PHE A 174 -21.82 3.95 4.02
N HIS A 175 -21.24 4.10 5.21
CA HIS A 175 -19.82 3.80 5.45
C HIS A 175 -19.53 2.30 5.41
N MET A 176 -20.47 1.48 5.88
CA MET A 176 -20.40 0.01 5.83
C MET A 176 -20.45 -0.48 4.37
N ASP A 177 -21.36 0.08 3.56
CA ASP A 177 -21.49 -0.26 2.14
C ASP A 177 -20.27 0.18 1.32
N LEU A 178 -19.65 1.32 1.66
CA LEU A 178 -18.38 1.74 1.05
C LEU A 178 -17.24 0.79 1.41
N ALA A 179 -17.15 0.38 2.69
CA ALA A 179 -16.14 -0.56 3.15
C ALA A 179 -16.29 -1.91 2.44
N SER A 180 -17.52 -2.45 2.37
CA SER A 180 -17.83 -3.67 1.63
C SER A 180 -17.45 -3.55 0.14
N SER A 181 -17.78 -2.42 -0.48
CA SER A 181 -17.53 -2.19 -1.90
C SER A 181 -16.05 -2.14 -2.25
N ILE A 182 -15.24 -1.41 -1.48
CA ILE A 182 -13.79 -1.35 -1.72
C ILE A 182 -13.10 -2.69 -1.39
N GLN A 183 -13.63 -3.44 -0.43
CA GLN A 183 -13.14 -4.78 -0.13
C GLN A 183 -13.33 -5.71 -1.32
N VAL A 184 -14.52 -5.76 -1.92
CA VAL A 184 -14.82 -6.55 -3.13
C VAL A 184 -13.91 -6.16 -4.30
N VAL A 185 -13.72 -4.86 -4.55
CA VAL A 185 -12.82 -4.39 -5.62
C VAL A 185 -11.37 -4.80 -5.36
N THR A 186 -10.93 -4.73 -4.11
CA THR A 186 -9.57 -5.15 -3.72
C THR A 186 -9.37 -6.64 -3.95
N GLU A 187 -10.32 -7.47 -3.52
CA GLU A 187 -10.30 -8.93 -3.72
C GLU A 187 -10.28 -9.30 -5.21
N GLU A 188 -11.09 -8.64 -6.04
CA GLU A 188 -11.10 -8.87 -7.49
C GLU A 188 -9.71 -8.63 -8.11
N ILE A 189 -9.01 -7.57 -7.72
CA ILE A 189 -7.67 -7.24 -8.24
C ILE A 189 -6.62 -8.26 -7.77
N VAL A 190 -6.70 -8.67 -6.50
CA VAL A 190 -5.72 -9.63 -5.92
C VAL A 190 -5.89 -11.03 -6.50
N LEU A 191 -7.10 -11.41 -6.90
CA LEU A 191 -7.42 -12.74 -7.43
C LEU A 191 -7.27 -12.85 -8.95
N LYS A 192 -7.08 -11.74 -9.65
CA LYS A 192 -6.80 -11.71 -11.10
C LYS A 192 -5.33 -11.90 -11.43
#